data_c6cb57b6ed98bc597b91db108a4f6ae5
#
_entry.id   c6cb57b6ed98bc597b91db108a4f6ae5
#
_cell.length_a   1.000
_cell.length_b   1.000
_cell.length_c   1.000
_cell.angle_alpha   90.00
_cell.angle_beta   90.00
_cell.angle_gamma   90.00
#
_symmetry.space_group_name_H-M   'P 1'
#
loop_
_entity.id
_entity.type
_entity.pdbx_description
1 polymer ?
#
loop_
_entity_poly.entity_id
_entity_poly.type
_entity_poly.pdbx_seq_one_letter_code
_entity_poly.pdbx_strand_id
1 'polypeptide(L)' 'MEKEKNEVIPEVVLQYRQYEVNIDDVVARVKAHYVAKGHKEVDIEDIQVYVKPEDFTAYYVINDGIVGKINLF' A
#
# COMPACT_ATOMS: atom_id res chain seq x y z
N MET A 1 26.19 4.36 -10.62
CA MET A 1 25.79 4.27 -10.57
C MET A 1 25.00 4.56 -10.65
N GLU A 2 24.90 4.49 -10.51
CA GLU A 2 24.28 4.67 -10.38
C GLU A 2 23.31 4.80 -10.36
N LYS A 3 23.23 4.74 -10.38
CA LYS A 3 22.41 4.72 -10.19
C LYS A 3 21.57 4.98 -9.97
N GLU A 4 21.71 4.96 -9.72
CA GLU A 4 21.09 5.10 -9.26
C GLU A 4 20.33 5.58 -9.01
N LYS A 5 20.79 6.01 -9.06
CA LYS A 5 20.25 6.38 -8.67
C LYS A 5 19.27 6.85 -8.89
N ASN A 6 19.30 7.06 -9.26
CA ASN A 6 18.30 7.52 -9.62
C ASN A 6 17.18 7.03 -9.69
N GLU A 7 16.85 7.35 -9.08
CA GLU A 7 15.72 6.61 -8.91
C GLU A 7 14.50 7.33 -9.33
N VAL A 8 13.82 6.85 -10.34
CA VAL A 8 12.53 7.38 -10.74
C VAL A 8 11.48 6.47 -10.14
N ILE A 9 10.72 7.02 -9.20
CA ILE A 9 9.63 6.27 -8.59
C ILE A 9 8.34 6.70 -9.25
N PRO A 10 7.68 5.82 -10.00
CA PRO A 10 6.46 6.22 -10.71
C PRO A 10 5.32 6.47 -9.73
N GLU A 11 4.52 7.46 -10.06
CA GLU A 11 3.27 7.67 -9.36
C GLU A 11 2.21 6.82 -10.04
N VAL A 12 1.57 5.95 -9.30
CA VAL A 12 0.57 5.04 -9.85
C VAL A 12 -0.80 5.49 -9.32
N VAL A 13 -1.69 5.82 -10.25
CA VAL A 13 -3.03 6.29 -9.91
C VAL A 13 -4.02 5.30 -10.47
N LEU A 14 -4.95 4.86 -9.63
CA LEU A 14 -6.03 3.99 -10.03
C LEU A 14 -7.29 4.81 -10.18
N GLN A 15 -7.93 4.72 -11.33
CA GLN A 15 -9.21 5.36 -11.56
C GLN A 15 -10.31 4.33 -11.57
N TYR A 16 -11.39 4.61 -10.85
CA TYR A 16 -12.54 3.73 -10.83
C TYR A 16 -13.78 4.63 -10.84
N ARG A 17 -14.46 4.65 -11.98
CA ARG A 17 -15.60 5.54 -12.19
C ARG A 17 -15.12 6.97 -12.00
N GLN A 18 -15.68 7.71 -11.03
CA GLN A 18 -15.30 9.10 -10.78
C GLN A 18 -14.28 9.22 -9.64
N TYR A 19 -13.80 8.11 -9.13
CA TYR A 19 -12.85 8.11 -8.02
C TYR A 19 -11.44 7.92 -8.52
N GLU A 20 -10.50 8.56 -7.84
CA GLU A 20 -9.07 8.38 -8.10
C GLU A 20 -8.41 7.97 -6.80
N VAL A 21 -7.51 7.01 -6.89
CA VAL A 21 -6.76 6.55 -5.74
C VAL A 21 -5.29 6.54 -6.11
N ASN A 22 -4.49 7.26 -5.31
CA ASN A 22 -3.05 7.25 -5.48
C ASN A 22 -2.52 6.02 -4.74
N ILE A 23 -1.85 5.13 -5.48
CA ILE A 23 -1.41 3.86 -4.91
C ILE A 23 -0.36 4.08 -3.84
N ASP A 24 0.50 5.09 -3.97
CA ASP A 24 1.48 5.37 -2.93
C ASP A 24 0.79 5.73 -1.61
N ASP A 25 -0.32 6.48 -1.69
CA ASP A 25 -1.08 6.79 -0.49
C ASP A 25 -1.68 5.54 0.13
N VAL A 26 -2.14 4.60 -0.69
CA VAL A 26 -2.68 3.36 -0.19
C VAL A 26 -1.61 2.58 0.55
N VAL A 27 -0.42 2.49 -0.03
CA VAL A 27 0.67 1.77 0.61
C VAL A 27 1.06 2.43 1.93
N ALA A 28 1.12 3.76 1.94
CA ALA A 28 1.44 4.48 3.17
C ALA A 28 0.41 4.23 4.26
N ARG A 29 -0.87 4.19 3.88
CA ARG A 29 -1.94 3.93 4.85
C ARG A 29 -1.90 2.49 5.34
N VAL A 30 -1.54 1.54 4.49
CA VAL A 30 -1.36 0.15 4.90
C VAL A 30 -0.27 0.05 5.96
N LYS A 31 0.86 0.72 5.71
CA LYS A 31 1.96 0.71 6.68
C LYS A 31 1.53 1.34 8.00
N ALA A 32 0.81 2.46 7.93
CA ALA A 32 0.33 3.12 9.14
C ALA A 32 -0.63 2.23 9.91
N HIS A 33 -1.48 1.50 9.20
CA HIS A 33 -2.43 0.58 9.83
C HIS A 33 -1.69 -0.55 10.53
N TYR A 34 -0.64 -1.05 9.90
CA TYR A 34 0.19 -2.10 10.47
C TYR A 34 0.86 -1.62 11.76
N VAL A 35 1.43 -0.42 11.73
CA VAL A 35 2.09 0.15 12.92
C VAL A 35 1.07 0.40 14.01
N ALA A 36 -0.14 0.87 13.66
CA ALA A 36 -1.18 1.13 14.65
C ALA A 36 -1.61 -0.12 15.40
N LYS A 37 -1.39 -1.29 14.82
CA LYS A 37 -1.71 -2.55 15.46
C LYS A 37 -0.62 -3.04 16.40
N GLY A 38 0.43 -2.24 16.62
CA GLY A 38 1.47 -2.59 17.56
C GLY A 38 2.73 -3.15 16.95
N HIS A 39 2.85 -3.09 15.63
CA HIS A 39 4.04 -3.58 14.95
C HIS A 39 4.97 -2.42 14.64
N LYS A 40 6.18 -2.74 14.20
CA LYS A 40 7.16 -1.74 13.83
C LYS A 40 7.36 -1.76 12.33
N GLU A 41 7.46 -0.57 11.75
CA GLU A 41 7.64 -0.48 10.31
C GLU A 41 8.94 -1.15 9.86
N VAL A 42 9.99 -1.10 10.68
CA VAL A 42 11.27 -1.73 10.31
C VAL A 42 11.16 -3.24 10.18
N ASP A 43 10.10 -3.84 10.71
CA ASP A 43 9.90 -5.28 10.63
C ASP A 43 9.27 -5.72 9.31
N ILE A 44 8.88 -4.78 8.46
CA ILE A 44 8.25 -5.10 7.18
C ILE A 44 9.35 -5.55 6.21
N GLU A 45 9.32 -6.81 5.81
CA GLU A 45 10.24 -7.34 4.82
C GLU A 45 9.57 -7.56 3.49
N ASP A 46 8.26 -7.76 3.51
CA ASP A 46 7.50 -7.99 2.30
C ASP A 46 6.10 -7.45 2.50
N ILE A 47 5.58 -6.80 1.48
CA ILE A 47 4.24 -6.24 1.55
C ILE A 47 3.56 -6.44 0.21
N GLN A 48 2.34 -6.96 0.26
CA GLN A 48 1.50 -7.14 -0.91
C GLN A 48 0.19 -6.42 -0.66
N VAL A 49 -0.26 -5.68 -1.65
CA VAL A 49 -1.49 -4.92 -1.53
C VAL A 49 -2.38 -5.29 -2.70
N TYR A 50 -3.61 -5.66 -2.40
CA TYR A 50 -4.61 -6.04 -3.40
C TYR A 50 -5.73 -5.03 -3.34
N VAL A 51 -5.92 -4.29 -4.41
CA VAL A 51 -6.92 -3.23 -4.47
C VAL A 51 -8.16 -3.77 -5.15
N LYS A 52 -9.31 -3.64 -4.48
CA LYS A 52 -10.60 -4.03 -5.05
C LYS A 52 -11.48 -2.80 -5.09
N PRO A 53 -11.46 -2.05 -6.20
CA PRO A 53 -12.20 -0.79 -6.26
C PRO A 53 -13.70 -0.98 -6.09
N GLU A 54 -14.25 -2.09 -6.59
CA GLU A 54 -15.68 -2.33 -6.51
C GLU A 54 -16.14 -2.52 -5.05
N ASP A 55 -15.21 -2.87 -4.17
CA ASP A 55 -15.50 -2.99 -2.74
C ASP A 55 -15.01 -1.79 -1.97
N PHE A 56 -14.40 -0.81 -2.64
CA PHE A 56 -13.78 0.36 -2.00
C PHE A 56 -12.81 -0.05 -0.91
N THR A 57 -12.07 -1.13 -1.16
CA THR A 57 -11.23 -1.74 -0.12
C THR A 57 -9.88 -2.13 -0.71
N ALA A 58 -8.84 -2.01 0.09
CA ALA A 58 -7.53 -2.57 -0.22
C ALA A 58 -7.20 -3.61 0.86
N TYR A 59 -6.82 -4.78 0.41
CA TYR A 59 -6.39 -5.88 1.28
C TYR A 59 -4.88 -5.95 1.25
N TYR A 60 -4.28 -6.30 2.37
CA TYR A 60 -2.83 -6.38 2.42
C TYR A 60 -2.36 -7.64 3.13
N VAL A 61 -1.18 -8.10 2.73
CA VAL A 61 -0.48 -9.20 3.38
C VAL A 61 0.93 -8.71 3.65
N ILE A 62 1.34 -8.76 4.90
CA ILE A 62 2.67 -8.32 5.31
C ILE A 62 3.40 -9.53 5.84
N ASN A 63 4.62 -9.74 5.33
CA ASN A 63 5.51 -10.82 5.76
C ASN A 63 4.83 -12.18 5.67
N ASP A 64 3.99 -12.35 4.64
CA ASP A 64 3.33 -13.62 4.32
C ASP A 64 2.41 -14.16 5.40
N GLY A 65 2.12 -13.37 6.43
CA GLY A 65 1.29 -13.91 7.50
C GLY A 65 0.34 -12.92 8.13
N ILE A 66 0.63 -11.64 8.03
CA ILE A 66 -0.19 -10.62 8.68
C ILE A 66 -1.10 -10.01 7.63
N VAL A 67 -2.41 -10.24 7.78
CA VAL A 67 -3.39 -9.79 6.80
C VAL A 67 -4.29 -8.74 7.40
N GLY A 68 -4.80 -7.87 6.53
CA GLY A 68 -5.74 -6.87 6.97
C GLY A 68 -6.36 -6.17 5.78
N LYS A 69 -7.15 -5.14 6.07
CA LYS A 69 -7.78 -4.35 5.02
C LYS A 69 -7.97 -2.93 5.48
N ILE A 70 -8.00 -2.02 4.51
CA ILE A 70 -8.30 -0.62 4.75
C ILE A 70 -9.29 -0.14 3.71
N ASN A 71 -9.99 0.93 4.01
CA ASN A 71 -10.88 1.56 3.03
C ASN A 71 -10.04 2.37 2.05
N LEU A 72 -10.46 2.35 0.77
CA LEU A 72 -9.77 3.14 -0.25
C LEU A 72 -10.16 4.60 -0.20
N PHE A 73 -11.41 4.88 0.13
CA PHE A 73 -11.96 6.25 0.08
C PHE A 73 -12.55 6.67 1.39
#